data_995aac483108b51c92986ea29aaa0c8d
#
_entry.id   995aac483108b51c92986ea29aaa0c8d
#
_cell.length_a   1.000
_cell.length_b   1.000
_cell.length_c   1.000
_cell.angle_alpha   90.00
_cell.angle_beta   90.00
_cell.angle_gamma   90.00
#
_symmetry.space_group_name_H-M   'P 1'
#
loop_
_entity.id
_entity.type
_entity.pdbx_description
1 polymer ?
#
loop_
_entity_poly.entity_id
_entity_poly.type
_entity_poly.pdbx_seq_one_letter_code
_entity_poly.pdbx_strand_id
1 'polypeptide(L)'
;MIFKKESDVREYLKFIINDIEDSEEMSHYDMESIRSIIEIKVRKSYYDKWMIEKYKYDKLMKLCGSKGCYYVVAYDHKLYWYDLKDIDISELELSIMDCPKTTDFKNNKIVKKESYILPNHKKNI
;
A
#
# COMPACT_ATOMS: atom_id res chain seq x y z
N MET A 1 13.62 8.75 -11.49
CA MET A 1 13.01 9.42 -10.32
C MET A 1 13.20 8.56 -9.10
N ILE A 2 13.53 9.16 -7.96
CA ILE A 2 13.64 8.46 -6.69
C ILE A 2 12.44 8.82 -5.83
N PHE A 3 11.72 7.81 -5.36
CA PHE A 3 10.54 8.01 -4.53
C PHE A 3 10.96 8.10 -3.05
N LYS A 4 11.13 9.31 -2.55
CA LYS A 4 11.56 9.54 -1.16
C LYS A 4 10.38 9.68 -0.20
N LYS A 5 9.22 10.10 -0.70
CA LYS A 5 8.03 10.36 0.09
C LYS A 5 6.78 10.08 -0.74
N GLU A 6 5.66 9.97 -0.05
CA GLU A 6 4.38 9.64 -0.68
C GLU A 6 3.99 10.62 -1.79
N SER A 7 4.27 11.90 -1.61
CA SER A 7 3.93 12.91 -2.62
C SER A 7 4.65 12.67 -3.95
N ASP A 8 5.86 12.12 -3.93
CA ASP A 8 6.57 11.76 -5.16
C ASP A 8 5.81 10.69 -5.95
N VAL A 9 5.28 9.70 -5.23
CA VAL A 9 4.49 8.63 -5.83
C VAL A 9 3.18 9.17 -6.38
N ARG A 10 2.49 10.03 -5.62
CA ARG A 10 1.23 10.64 -6.05
C ARG A 10 1.40 11.42 -7.35
N GLU A 11 2.43 12.23 -7.45
CA GLU A 11 2.73 12.99 -8.67
C GLU A 11 2.98 12.08 -9.86
N TYR A 12 3.76 11.03 -9.66
CA TYR A 12 4.06 10.07 -10.73
C TYR A 12 2.79 9.35 -11.20
N LEU A 13 1.95 8.90 -10.25
CA LEU A 13 0.71 8.20 -10.60
C LEU A 13 -0.27 9.13 -11.32
N LYS A 14 -0.35 10.39 -10.95
CA LYS A 14 -1.17 11.38 -11.68
C LYS A 14 -0.68 11.59 -13.11
N PHE A 15 0.61 11.41 -13.34
CA PHE A 15 1.18 11.52 -14.67
C PHE A 15 0.82 10.32 -15.56
N ILE A 16 0.80 9.11 -15.00
CA ILE A 16 0.59 7.90 -15.80
C ILE A 16 -0.86 7.40 -15.82
N ILE A 17 -1.69 7.84 -14.89
CA ILE A 17 -3.10 7.43 -14.80
C ILE A 17 -3.97 8.66 -14.92
N ASN A 18 -4.78 8.73 -16.00
CA ASN A 18 -5.50 9.94 -16.38
C ASN A 18 -6.53 10.46 -15.37
N ASP A 19 -7.25 9.57 -14.70
CA ASP A 19 -8.38 9.94 -13.86
C ASP A 19 -8.11 9.72 -12.36
N ILE A 20 -6.84 9.55 -11.98
CA ILE A 20 -6.49 9.33 -10.59
C ILE A 20 -6.38 10.67 -9.85
N GLU A 21 -6.93 10.73 -8.65
CA GLU A 21 -6.93 11.92 -7.81
C GLU A 21 -6.56 11.55 -6.38
N ASP A 22 -6.10 12.53 -5.62
CA ASP A 22 -5.91 12.35 -4.18
C ASP A 22 -7.27 12.10 -3.54
N SER A 23 -7.34 11.13 -2.63
CA SER A 23 -8.54 10.88 -1.85
C SER A 23 -8.73 12.00 -0.82
N GLU A 24 -9.91 12.03 -0.20
CA GLU A 24 -10.18 12.98 0.87
C GLU A 24 -9.22 12.75 2.05
N GLU A 25 -8.93 13.83 2.78
CA GLU A 25 -7.92 13.84 3.85
C GLU A 25 -8.13 12.75 4.91
N MET A 26 -9.38 12.47 5.27
CA MET A 26 -9.70 11.46 6.29
C MET A 26 -9.94 10.06 5.72
N SER A 27 -9.66 9.86 4.46
CA SER A 27 -9.84 8.59 3.79
C SER A 27 -8.83 7.55 4.27
N HIS A 28 -9.19 6.27 4.18
CA HIS A 28 -8.33 5.15 4.54
C HIS A 28 -7.41 4.69 3.39
N TYR A 29 -7.46 5.37 2.27
CA TYR A 29 -6.60 5.12 1.12
C TYR A 29 -6.12 6.45 0.53
N ASP A 30 -5.07 6.40 -0.26
CA ASP A 30 -4.33 7.59 -0.66
C ASP A 30 -4.85 8.25 -1.92
N MET A 31 -5.27 7.47 -2.89
CA MET A 31 -5.74 7.98 -4.18
C MET A 31 -6.93 7.17 -4.66
N GLU A 32 -7.73 7.79 -5.54
CA GLU A 32 -8.88 7.12 -6.13
C GLU A 32 -9.19 7.61 -7.53
N SER A 33 -9.86 6.75 -8.29
CA SER A 33 -10.48 7.06 -9.56
C SER A 33 -11.89 6.47 -9.56
N ILE A 34 -12.61 6.61 -10.65
CA ILE A 34 -13.91 5.95 -10.81
C ILE A 34 -13.78 4.43 -10.69
N ARG A 35 -12.63 3.87 -11.11
CA ARG A 35 -12.43 2.43 -11.23
C ARG A 35 -11.58 1.80 -10.14
N SER A 36 -10.88 2.59 -9.34
CA SER A 36 -9.90 2.03 -8.41
C SER A 36 -9.67 2.89 -7.19
N ILE A 37 -9.20 2.24 -6.13
CA ILE A 37 -8.58 2.90 -4.99
C ILE A 37 -7.15 2.42 -4.87
N ILE A 38 -6.27 3.28 -4.40
CA ILE A 38 -4.83 3.01 -4.30
C ILE A 38 -4.34 3.41 -2.92
N GLU A 39 -3.66 2.47 -2.27
CA GLU A 39 -2.92 2.73 -1.04
C GLU A 39 -1.42 2.74 -1.38
N ILE A 40 -0.71 3.73 -0.89
CA ILE A 40 0.71 3.94 -1.17
C ILE A 40 1.53 3.69 0.10
N LYS A 41 2.64 2.96 -0.05
CA LYS A 41 3.59 2.77 1.03
C LYS A 41 5.01 3.03 0.52
N VAL A 42 5.68 4.01 1.09
CA VAL A 42 7.07 4.32 0.75
C VAL A 42 7.98 3.65 1.76
N ARG A 43 8.92 2.85 1.27
CA ARG A 43 9.88 2.13 2.11
C ARG A 43 11.27 2.72 1.94
N LYS A 44 12.00 2.78 3.04
CA LYS A 44 13.39 3.28 3.06
C LYS A 44 14.41 2.18 2.93
N SER A 45 14.02 0.94 3.16
CA SER A 45 14.89 -0.24 3.07
C SER A 45 14.29 -1.27 2.13
N TYR A 46 15.16 -2.01 1.44
CA TYR A 46 14.74 -3.08 0.55
C TYR A 46 14.42 -4.35 1.34
N TYR A 47 13.35 -5.02 0.93
CA TYR A 47 12.99 -6.35 1.41
C TYR A 47 12.64 -7.23 0.21
N ASP A 48 13.01 -8.50 0.27
CA ASP A 48 12.68 -9.47 -0.79
C ASP A 48 11.19 -9.65 -0.97
N LYS A 49 10.45 -9.49 0.11
CA LYS A 49 8.99 -9.55 0.09
C LYS A 49 8.43 -8.37 0.87
N TRP A 50 7.43 -7.73 0.30
CA TRP A 50 6.72 -6.66 0.96
C TRP A 50 5.55 -7.23 1.76
N MET A 51 5.04 -6.45 2.70
CA MET A 51 3.94 -6.86 3.57
C MET A 51 2.86 -5.80 3.60
N ILE A 52 1.62 -6.26 3.81
CA ILE A 52 0.50 -5.38 4.11
C ILE A 52 -0.12 -5.83 5.43
N GLU A 53 -0.37 -4.88 6.34
CA GLU A 53 -1.05 -5.18 7.59
C GLU A 53 -2.44 -5.77 7.31
N LYS A 54 -2.80 -6.82 8.04
CA LYS A 54 -4.10 -7.46 7.89
C LYS A 54 -5.24 -6.45 8.09
N TYR A 55 -5.11 -5.59 9.09
CA TYR A 55 -6.09 -4.54 9.34
C TYR A 55 -6.27 -3.64 8.11
N LYS A 56 -5.17 -3.21 7.50
CA LYS A 56 -5.21 -2.37 6.31
C LYS A 56 -5.85 -3.09 5.12
N TYR A 57 -5.45 -4.35 4.90
CA TYR A 57 -6.02 -5.17 3.83
C TYR A 57 -7.54 -5.30 3.98
N ASP A 58 -7.99 -5.70 5.19
CA ASP A 58 -9.42 -5.88 5.46
C ASP A 58 -10.20 -4.58 5.24
N LYS A 59 -9.63 -3.46 5.66
CA LYS A 59 -10.24 -2.14 5.50
C LYS A 59 -10.37 -1.75 4.03
N LEU A 60 -9.31 -1.91 3.27
CA LEU A 60 -9.30 -1.59 1.83
C LEU A 60 -10.30 -2.44 1.06
N MET A 61 -10.34 -3.75 1.31
CA MET A 61 -11.26 -4.65 0.64
C MET A 61 -12.73 -4.33 0.96
N LYS A 62 -12.99 -3.86 2.17
CA LYS A 62 -14.32 -3.43 2.57
C LYS A 62 -14.74 -2.13 1.87
N LEU A 63 -13.79 -1.20 1.70
CA LEU A 63 -14.06 0.13 1.16
C LEU A 63 -14.12 0.18 -0.37
N CYS A 64 -13.39 -0.70 -1.05
CA CYS A 64 -13.28 -0.61 -2.52
C CYS A 64 -14.58 -0.98 -3.25
N GLY A 65 -15.43 -1.80 -2.63
CA GLY A 65 -16.66 -2.24 -3.29
C GLY A 65 -16.38 -2.91 -4.63
N SER A 66 -16.99 -2.40 -5.71
CA SER A 66 -16.77 -2.91 -7.06
C SER A 66 -15.52 -2.35 -7.75
N LYS A 67 -14.85 -1.38 -7.12
CA LYS A 67 -13.62 -0.80 -7.68
C LYS A 67 -12.45 -1.75 -7.52
N GLY A 68 -11.45 -1.60 -8.38
CA GLY A 68 -10.15 -2.23 -8.17
C GLY A 68 -9.50 -1.72 -6.89
N CYS A 69 -8.69 -2.55 -6.28
CA CYS A 69 -8.02 -2.23 -5.02
C CYS A 69 -6.53 -2.52 -5.15
N TYR A 70 -5.73 -1.47 -5.12
CA TYR A 70 -4.30 -1.58 -5.40
C TYR A 70 -3.47 -1.10 -4.23
N TYR A 71 -2.40 -1.84 -3.99
CA TYR A 71 -1.40 -1.50 -2.98
C TYR A 71 -0.07 -1.29 -3.72
N VAL A 72 0.48 -0.09 -3.59
CA VAL A 72 1.71 0.29 -4.29
C VAL A 72 2.79 0.52 -3.26
N VAL A 73 3.86 -0.27 -3.35
CA VAL A 73 5.04 -0.08 -2.51
C VAL A 73 6.11 0.60 -3.36
N ALA A 74 6.60 1.73 -2.87
CA ALA A 74 7.68 2.47 -3.51
C ALA A 74 8.97 2.27 -2.73
N TYR A 75 10.00 1.86 -3.44
CA TYR A 75 11.35 1.78 -2.89
C TYR A 75 12.34 2.30 -3.90
N ASP A 76 13.15 3.28 -3.52
CA ASP A 76 14.13 3.91 -4.38
C ASP A 76 13.48 4.45 -5.67
N HIS A 77 13.80 3.90 -6.82
CA HIS A 77 13.24 4.33 -8.11
C HIS A 77 12.18 3.38 -8.66
N LYS A 78 11.71 2.40 -7.86
CA LYS A 78 10.77 1.37 -8.29
C LYS A 78 9.44 1.47 -7.57
N LEU A 79 8.38 1.14 -8.29
CA LEU A 79 7.05 0.93 -7.74
C LEU A 79 6.68 -0.55 -7.91
N TYR A 80 6.31 -1.18 -6.81
CA TYR A 80 5.83 -2.56 -6.77
C TYR A 80 4.32 -2.52 -6.64
N TRP A 81 3.64 -3.00 -7.64
CA TRP A 81 2.20 -2.86 -7.80
C TRP A 81 1.49 -4.17 -7.48
N TYR A 82 0.55 -4.12 -6.57
CA TYR A 82 -0.24 -5.28 -6.18
C TYR A 82 -1.72 -5.03 -6.41
N ASP A 83 -2.35 -5.87 -7.23
CA ASP A 83 -3.80 -5.92 -7.35
C ASP A 83 -4.33 -6.83 -6.24
N LEU A 84 -4.86 -6.24 -5.18
CA LEU A 84 -5.27 -6.99 -4.00
C LEU A 84 -6.44 -7.94 -4.26
N LYS A 85 -7.26 -7.64 -5.24
CA LYS A 85 -8.39 -8.52 -5.61
C LYS A 85 -7.94 -9.75 -6.40
N ASP A 86 -6.76 -9.69 -7.01
CA ASP A 86 -6.20 -10.78 -7.79
C ASP A 86 -5.34 -11.72 -6.94
N ILE A 87 -5.13 -11.41 -5.67
CA ILE A 87 -4.32 -12.21 -4.76
C ILE A 87 -5.24 -13.12 -3.94
N ASP A 88 -4.93 -14.43 -3.94
CA ASP A 88 -5.60 -15.36 -3.06
C ASP A 88 -4.99 -15.25 -1.66
N ILE A 89 -5.69 -14.54 -0.79
CA ILE A 89 -5.20 -14.23 0.56
C ILE A 89 -5.02 -15.50 1.41
N SER A 90 -5.78 -16.56 1.10
CA SER A 90 -5.68 -17.82 1.85
C SER A 90 -4.35 -18.54 1.62
N GLU A 91 -3.64 -18.21 0.56
CA GLU A 91 -2.33 -18.77 0.24
C GLU A 91 -1.17 -17.94 0.81
N LEU A 92 -1.45 -16.78 1.39
CA LEU A 92 -0.42 -15.92 1.94
C LEU A 92 -0.06 -16.29 3.38
N GLU A 93 1.22 -16.18 3.67
CA GLU A 93 1.70 -16.33 5.05
C GLU A 93 1.27 -15.11 5.87
N LEU A 94 0.74 -15.38 7.07
CA LEU A 94 0.39 -14.34 8.03
C LEU A 94 1.48 -14.32 9.10
N SER A 95 2.11 -13.16 9.24
CA SER A 95 3.18 -12.95 10.21
C SER A 95 2.76 -11.93 11.25
N ILE A 96 3.23 -12.10 12.49
CA ILE A 96 3.03 -11.12 13.55
C ILE A 96 4.30 -10.29 13.64
N MET A 97 4.16 -9.00 13.47
CA MET A 97 5.31 -8.09 13.45
C MET A 97 5.15 -6.96 14.46
N ASP A 98 6.29 -6.52 14.98
CA ASP A 98 6.34 -5.32 15.80
C ASP A 98 6.28 -4.10 14.89
N CYS A 99 5.24 -3.30 15.06
CA CYS A 99 5.02 -2.10 14.27
C CYS A 99 4.70 -0.92 15.17
N PRO A 100 5.00 0.31 14.75
CA PRO A 100 4.51 1.49 15.47
C PRO A 100 2.98 1.47 15.53
N LYS A 101 2.42 1.84 16.66
CA LYS A 101 0.96 1.90 16.83
C LYS A 101 0.32 2.87 15.84
N THR A 102 1.01 3.96 15.56
CA THR A 102 0.62 4.97 14.59
C THR A 102 1.83 5.36 13.77
N THR A 103 1.60 6.03 12.64
CA THR A 103 2.69 6.64 11.87
C THR A 103 3.26 7.89 12.56
N ASP A 104 2.71 8.26 13.70
CA ASP A 104 3.23 9.37 14.51
C ASP A 104 4.43 8.90 15.33
N PHE A 105 5.61 9.27 14.87
CA PHE A 105 6.86 8.90 15.53
C PHE A 105 7.03 9.48 16.94
N LYS A 106 6.20 10.43 17.33
CA LYS A 106 6.25 11.00 18.68
C LYS A 106 5.71 10.06 19.74
N ASN A 107 4.95 9.06 19.36
CA ASN A 107 4.26 8.19 20.29
C ASN A 107 4.92 6.82 20.48
N ASN A 108 5.92 6.49 19.75
CA ASN A 108 6.85 5.34 19.86
C ASN A 108 6.34 4.04 20.51
N LYS A 109 5.04 3.85 20.62
CA LYS A 109 4.49 2.59 21.11
C LYS A 109 4.56 1.55 20.02
N ILE A 110 5.29 0.49 20.30
CA ILE A 110 5.37 -0.66 19.40
C ILE A 110 4.27 -1.62 19.80
N VAL A 111 3.45 -2.01 18.83
CA VAL A 111 2.42 -3.03 19.01
C VAL A 111 2.66 -4.15 18.02
N LYS A 112 2.21 -5.35 18.37
CA LYS A 112 2.28 -6.48 17.46
C LYS A 112 1.10 -6.41 16.51
N LYS A 113 1.39 -6.44 15.21
CA LYS A 113 0.36 -6.41 14.16
C LYS A 113 0.51 -7.62 13.27
N GLU A 114 -0.62 -8.22 12.93
CA GLU A 114 -0.66 -9.27 11.92
C GLU A 114 -0.51 -8.64 10.54
N SER A 115 0.34 -9.23 9.72
CA SER A 115 0.62 -8.76 8.37
C SER A 115 0.68 -9.93 7.40
N TYR A 116 0.09 -9.75 6.21
CA TYR A 116 0.24 -10.71 5.13
C TYR A 116 1.54 -10.45 4.39
N ILE A 117 2.29 -11.51 4.14
CA ILE A 117 3.48 -11.44 3.30
C ILE A 117 3.03 -11.56 1.85
N LEU A 118 3.24 -10.49 1.10
CA LEU A 118 2.80 -10.43 -0.29
C LEU A 118 3.67 -11.30 -1.19
N PRO A 119 3.14 -11.76 -2.33
CA PRO A 119 3.93 -12.54 -3.29
C PRO A 119 5.18 -11.80 -3.73
N ASN A 120 6.14 -12.55 -4.27
CA ASN A 120 7.34 -11.94 -4.85
C ASN A 120 6.95 -10.83 -5.82
N HIS A 121 7.64 -9.69 -5.71
CA HIS A 121 7.36 -8.53 -6.55
C HIS A 121 7.87 -8.73 -7.96
N LYS A 122 7.07 -9.40 -8.77
CA LYS A 122 7.40 -9.66 -10.17
C LYS A 122 6.99 -8.53 -11.10
N LYS A 123 6.03 -7.72 -10.66
CA LYS A 123 5.55 -6.58 -11.46
C LYS A 123 6.03 -5.31 -10.80
N ASN A 124 6.78 -4.54 -11.53
CA ASN A 124 7.13 -3.17 -11.15
C ASN A 124 6.79 -2.24 -12.30
N ILE A 125 6.57 -1.02 -11.94
CA ILE A 125 6.30 0.03 -12.92
C ILE A 125 7.53 0.93 -13.05
#